data_cbad358f9c4bad4dacf47712cb8501fd
#
_entry.id   cbad358f9c4bad4dacf47712cb8501fd
#
_cell.length_a   1.000
_cell.length_b   1.000
_cell.length_c   1.000
_cell.angle_alpha   90.00
_cell.angle_beta   90.00
_cell.angle_gamma   90.00
#
_symmetry.space_group_name_H-M   'P 1'
#
loop_
_entity.id
_entity.type
_entity.pdbx_description
1 polymer ?
#
loop_
_entity_poly.entity_id
_entity_poly.type
_entity_poly.pdbx_seq_one_letter_code
_entity_poly.pdbx_strand_id
1 'polypeptide(L)'
;MDISSAALVVIDMQNGFVNHHSRHVVPAVADLVARWSAAGRPVVFTRYFNYPDSPYERFFQWHRLQESPETDIVPELAEAAEHAHAGVDKTGYTLFTPEAAELMRRAGWTDLVFCGIATESCVLKSAADAFEHGYAPWIVTDACASDAGPEVHDAGLLVARRLIGTGQLVDVEHVMGQLDTRVAAPVLE
;
A
#
# COMPACT_ATOMS: atom_id res chain seq x y z
N MET A 1 9.76 13.10 4.12
CA MET A 1 8.84 12.82 2.98
C MET A 1 8.70 14.03 2.10
N ASP A 2 8.96 13.91 0.81
CA ASP A 2 8.59 14.96 -0.14
C ASP A 2 7.22 14.67 -0.75
N ILE A 3 6.19 15.27 -0.15
CA ILE A 3 4.81 15.05 -0.56
C ILE A 3 4.52 15.51 -2.01
N SER A 4 5.35 16.39 -2.60
CA SER A 4 5.14 16.89 -3.96
C SER A 4 5.47 15.85 -5.02
N SER A 5 6.36 14.94 -4.73
CA SER A 5 6.79 13.84 -5.57
C SER A 5 6.40 12.45 -5.00
N ALA A 6 5.40 12.43 -4.11
CA ALA A 6 4.93 11.22 -3.46
C ALA A 6 3.69 10.63 -4.15
N ALA A 7 3.60 9.30 -4.14
CA ALA A 7 2.40 8.54 -4.47
C ALA A 7 1.97 7.69 -3.26
N LEU A 8 0.65 7.64 -3.01
CA LEU A 8 0.07 6.70 -2.06
C LEU A 8 -0.15 5.36 -2.76
N VAL A 9 0.35 4.29 -2.16
CA VAL A 9 0.19 2.91 -2.66
C VAL A 9 -0.65 2.11 -1.68
N VAL A 10 -1.85 1.77 -2.09
CA VAL A 10 -2.82 0.99 -1.32
C VAL A 10 -2.64 -0.48 -1.70
N ILE A 11 -2.07 -1.25 -0.80
CA ILE A 11 -1.70 -2.64 -1.03
C ILE A 11 -2.85 -3.57 -0.68
N ASP A 12 -3.35 -4.29 -1.70
CA ASP A 12 -4.19 -5.49 -1.62
C ASP A 12 -5.38 -5.40 -0.65
N MET A 13 -6.06 -4.25 -0.62
CA MET A 13 -7.28 -4.05 0.19
C MET A 13 -8.47 -4.80 -0.43
N GLN A 14 -8.33 -6.14 -0.54
CA GLN A 14 -9.27 -7.05 -1.18
C GLN A 14 -10.09 -7.84 -0.16
N ASN A 15 -11.31 -8.22 -0.54
CA ASN A 15 -12.21 -9.00 0.32
C ASN A 15 -11.57 -10.28 0.88
N GLY A 16 -10.70 -10.91 0.11
CA GLY A 16 -10.01 -12.14 0.52
C GLY A 16 -8.97 -11.96 1.63
N PHE A 17 -8.44 -10.75 1.82
CA PHE A 17 -7.47 -10.42 2.87
C PHE A 17 -8.10 -9.68 4.06
N VAL A 18 -9.26 -9.05 3.87
CA VAL A 18 -9.92 -8.32 4.96
C VAL A 18 -10.73 -9.30 5.82
N ASN A 19 -10.24 -9.58 7.01
CA ASN A 19 -10.85 -10.48 7.99
C ASN A 19 -10.97 -9.82 9.38
N HIS A 20 -11.25 -10.60 10.42
CA HIS A 20 -11.41 -10.07 11.78
C HIS A 20 -10.12 -9.45 12.36
N HIS A 21 -8.95 -9.85 11.88
CA HIS A 21 -7.66 -9.28 12.28
C HIS A 21 -7.33 -7.98 11.55
N SER A 22 -7.73 -7.84 10.29
CA SER A 22 -7.27 -6.77 9.41
C SER A 22 -8.33 -5.70 9.11
N ARG A 23 -9.63 -5.99 9.32
CA ARG A 23 -10.71 -5.05 8.97
C ARG A 23 -10.69 -3.71 9.70
N HIS A 24 -10.01 -3.64 10.84
CA HIS A 24 -9.93 -2.42 11.64
C HIS A 24 -9.18 -1.28 10.92
N VAL A 25 -8.32 -1.58 9.94
CA VAL A 25 -7.59 -0.55 9.17
C VAL A 25 -8.39 0.02 7.99
N VAL A 26 -9.49 -0.64 7.58
CA VAL A 26 -10.29 -0.20 6.42
C VAL A 26 -10.72 1.27 6.54
N PRO A 27 -11.27 1.75 7.67
CA PRO A 27 -11.64 3.17 7.82
C PRO A 27 -10.43 4.12 7.73
N ALA A 28 -9.29 3.76 8.31
CA ALA A 28 -8.08 4.57 8.28
C ALA A 28 -7.52 4.67 6.86
N VAL A 29 -7.49 3.56 6.11
CA VAL A 29 -7.09 3.56 4.70
C VAL A 29 -8.06 4.39 3.85
N ALA A 30 -9.37 4.28 4.08
CA ALA A 30 -10.37 5.05 3.32
C ALA A 30 -10.23 6.55 3.56
N ASP A 31 -10.04 7.00 4.81
CA ASP A 31 -9.80 8.41 5.14
C ASP A 31 -8.49 8.92 4.52
N LEU A 32 -7.41 8.15 4.63
CA LEU A 32 -6.12 8.47 4.03
C LEU A 32 -6.24 8.65 2.52
N VAL A 33 -6.88 7.71 1.81
CA VAL A 33 -7.11 7.78 0.36
C VAL A 33 -7.96 8.98 -0.02
N ALA A 34 -9.06 9.23 0.70
CA ALA A 34 -9.95 10.36 0.42
C ALA A 34 -9.22 11.71 0.53
N ARG A 35 -8.48 11.91 1.61
CA ARG A 35 -7.72 13.16 1.86
C ARG A 35 -6.54 13.31 0.89
N TRP A 36 -5.84 12.21 0.57
CA TRP A 36 -4.75 12.21 -0.41
C TRP A 36 -5.25 12.60 -1.80
N SER A 37 -6.37 12.00 -2.23
CA SER A 37 -7.03 12.31 -3.51
C SER A 37 -7.58 13.74 -3.55
N ALA A 38 -8.20 14.23 -2.46
CA ALA A 38 -8.69 15.60 -2.35
C ALA A 38 -7.56 16.64 -2.46
N ALA A 39 -6.33 16.28 -2.05
CA ALA A 39 -5.13 17.09 -2.26
C ALA A 39 -4.56 17.01 -3.70
N GLY A 40 -5.25 16.31 -4.62
CA GLY A 40 -4.83 16.15 -6.02
C GLY A 40 -3.60 15.26 -6.18
N ARG A 41 -3.33 14.35 -5.23
CA ARG A 41 -2.15 13.50 -5.24
C ARG A 41 -2.45 12.12 -5.83
N PRO A 42 -1.46 11.49 -6.50
CA PRO A 42 -1.65 10.18 -7.13
C PRO A 42 -1.86 9.07 -6.10
N VAL A 43 -2.84 8.21 -6.37
CA VAL A 43 -3.09 6.98 -5.62
C VAL A 43 -2.95 5.80 -6.58
N VAL A 44 -2.23 4.77 -6.14
CA VAL A 44 -2.08 3.49 -6.86
C VAL A 44 -2.68 2.40 -5.99
N PHE A 45 -3.57 1.61 -6.57
CA PHE A 45 -4.10 0.41 -5.90
C PHE A 45 -3.42 -0.83 -6.46
N THR A 46 -3.09 -1.79 -5.59
CA THR A 46 -2.69 -3.13 -6.03
C THR A 46 -3.78 -4.15 -5.74
N ARG A 47 -3.83 -5.19 -6.59
CA ARG A 47 -4.62 -6.39 -6.36
C ARG A 47 -3.76 -7.62 -6.59
N TYR A 48 -3.79 -8.54 -5.65
CA TYR A 48 -3.14 -9.83 -5.79
C TYR A 48 -4.12 -10.85 -6.40
N PHE A 49 -3.62 -11.66 -7.32
CA PHE A 49 -4.34 -12.77 -7.93
C PHE A 49 -3.51 -14.05 -7.78
N ASN A 50 -4.09 -15.05 -7.12
CA ASN A 50 -3.55 -16.39 -7.11
C ASN A 50 -3.95 -17.14 -8.39
N TYR A 51 -3.26 -18.24 -8.68
CA TYR A 51 -3.53 -19.06 -9.85
C TYR A 51 -3.21 -20.54 -9.55
N PRO A 52 -3.82 -21.49 -10.30
CA PRO A 52 -3.56 -22.91 -10.13
C PRO A 52 -2.07 -23.26 -10.26
N ASP A 53 -1.59 -24.14 -9.41
CA ASP A 53 -0.18 -24.57 -9.34
C ASP A 53 0.82 -23.44 -8.96
N SER A 54 0.32 -22.35 -8.41
CA SER A 54 1.17 -21.27 -7.90
C SER A 54 2.09 -21.77 -6.77
N PRO A 55 3.18 -21.03 -6.46
CA PRO A 55 3.97 -21.31 -5.26
C PRO A 55 3.15 -21.33 -3.97
N TYR A 56 2.11 -20.51 -3.89
CA TYR A 56 1.20 -20.44 -2.73
C TYR A 56 0.39 -21.71 -2.58
N GLU A 57 -0.13 -22.27 -3.67
CA GLU A 57 -0.80 -23.56 -3.62
C GLU A 57 0.17 -24.70 -3.26
N ARG A 58 1.32 -24.75 -3.93
CA ARG A 58 2.28 -25.83 -3.76
C ARG A 58 2.92 -25.88 -2.38
N PHE A 59 3.27 -24.73 -1.81
CA PHE A 59 4.03 -24.67 -0.55
C PHE A 59 3.16 -24.38 0.67
N PHE A 60 2.07 -23.59 0.51
CA PHE A 60 1.20 -23.20 1.63
C PHE A 60 -0.15 -23.91 1.61
N GLN A 61 -0.47 -24.69 0.55
CA GLN A 61 -1.81 -25.27 0.34
C GLN A 61 -2.91 -24.21 0.35
N TRP A 62 -2.59 -23.01 -0.15
CA TRP A 62 -3.47 -21.84 -0.11
C TRP A 62 -4.08 -21.60 -1.49
N HIS A 63 -5.40 -21.78 -1.60
CA HIS A 63 -6.15 -21.81 -2.85
C HIS A 63 -7.10 -20.59 -3.00
N ARG A 64 -6.92 -19.56 -2.19
CA ARG A 64 -7.78 -18.36 -2.18
C ARG A 64 -7.32 -17.30 -3.18
N LEU A 65 -8.13 -16.25 -3.35
CA LEU A 65 -7.85 -15.08 -4.20
C LEU A 65 -7.60 -15.43 -5.68
N GLN A 66 -8.38 -16.35 -6.22
CA GLN A 66 -8.33 -16.69 -7.65
C GLN A 66 -9.41 -15.94 -8.44
N GLU A 67 -10.56 -15.65 -7.82
CA GLU A 67 -11.72 -15.02 -8.47
C GLU A 67 -12.53 -14.13 -7.52
N SER A 68 -13.41 -13.33 -8.10
CA SER A 68 -14.42 -12.56 -7.36
C SER A 68 -15.33 -13.51 -6.55
N PRO A 69 -15.79 -13.08 -5.34
CA PRO A 69 -15.58 -11.75 -4.75
C PRO A 69 -14.28 -11.59 -3.94
N GLU A 70 -13.45 -12.62 -3.80
CA GLU A 70 -12.23 -12.55 -2.98
C GLU A 70 -11.20 -11.55 -3.54
N THR A 71 -11.08 -11.48 -4.87
CA THR A 71 -10.15 -10.59 -5.57
C THR A 71 -10.62 -9.14 -5.67
N ASP A 72 -11.88 -8.85 -5.36
CA ASP A 72 -12.42 -7.50 -5.46
C ASP A 72 -11.91 -6.62 -4.31
N ILE A 73 -11.65 -5.36 -4.61
CA ILE A 73 -11.38 -4.34 -3.59
C ILE A 73 -12.59 -4.23 -2.66
N VAL A 74 -12.35 -4.05 -1.37
CA VAL A 74 -13.43 -3.88 -0.38
C VAL A 74 -14.37 -2.74 -0.77
N PRO A 75 -15.68 -2.85 -0.49
CA PRO A 75 -16.66 -1.87 -0.94
C PRO A 75 -16.36 -0.43 -0.54
N GLU A 76 -15.76 -0.23 0.63
CA GLU A 76 -15.40 1.09 1.17
C GLU A 76 -14.33 1.83 0.34
N LEU A 77 -13.60 1.10 -0.51
CA LEU A 77 -12.52 1.63 -1.35
C LEU A 77 -12.77 1.44 -2.84
N ALA A 78 -13.85 0.76 -3.24
CA ALA A 78 -14.11 0.39 -4.63
C ALA A 78 -14.18 1.61 -5.56
N GLU A 79 -14.94 2.64 -5.20
CA GLU A 79 -15.07 3.88 -5.97
C GLU A 79 -13.71 4.60 -6.10
N ALA A 80 -12.96 4.68 -5.01
CA ALA A 80 -11.64 5.30 -5.03
C ALA A 80 -10.64 4.52 -5.91
N ALA A 81 -10.75 3.20 -5.95
CA ALA A 81 -9.91 2.36 -6.80
C ALA A 81 -10.23 2.53 -8.29
N GLU A 82 -11.51 2.71 -8.65
CA GLU A 82 -11.92 2.99 -10.04
C GLU A 82 -11.39 4.34 -10.56
N HIS A 83 -11.24 5.32 -9.67
CA HIS A 83 -10.75 6.66 -9.99
C HIS A 83 -9.26 6.87 -9.67
N ALA A 84 -8.57 5.82 -9.26
CA ALA A 84 -7.15 5.88 -8.93
C ALA A 84 -6.28 6.27 -10.14
N HIS A 85 -5.09 6.81 -9.86
CA HIS A 85 -4.09 7.10 -10.89
C HIS A 85 -3.71 5.84 -11.67
N ALA A 86 -3.60 4.71 -10.98
CA ALA A 86 -3.38 3.40 -11.61
C ALA A 86 -3.85 2.24 -10.71
N GLY A 87 -4.25 1.16 -11.36
CA GLY A 87 -4.40 -0.18 -10.77
C GLY A 87 -3.25 -1.08 -11.20
N VAL A 88 -2.72 -1.88 -10.28
CA VAL A 88 -1.65 -2.85 -10.54
C VAL A 88 -2.11 -4.23 -10.10
N ASP A 89 -2.35 -5.11 -11.06
CA ASP A 89 -2.62 -6.52 -10.79
C ASP A 89 -1.30 -7.29 -10.70
N LYS A 90 -1.15 -8.13 -9.69
CA LYS A 90 0.08 -8.87 -9.42
C LYS A 90 -0.18 -10.29 -8.95
N THR A 91 0.77 -11.17 -9.15
CA THR A 91 0.74 -12.58 -8.71
C THR A 91 1.83 -12.92 -7.70
N GLY A 92 2.52 -11.91 -7.21
CA GLY A 92 3.57 -12.01 -6.20
C GLY A 92 3.39 -10.97 -5.10
N TYR A 93 4.27 -10.97 -4.12
CA TYR A 93 4.19 -10.03 -3.00
C TYR A 93 4.46 -8.58 -3.40
N THR A 94 5.45 -8.38 -4.28
CA THR A 94 5.92 -7.04 -4.62
C THR A 94 4.94 -6.27 -5.51
N LEU A 95 4.88 -4.95 -5.29
CA LEU A 95 4.29 -3.98 -6.22
C LEU A 95 5.05 -3.94 -7.56
N PHE A 96 6.37 -4.19 -7.55
CA PHE A 96 7.25 -3.95 -8.70
C PHE A 96 7.12 -5.05 -9.77
N THR A 97 5.93 -5.13 -10.40
CA THR A 97 5.81 -5.78 -11.70
C THR A 97 6.53 -4.95 -12.76
N PRO A 98 6.90 -5.51 -13.93
CA PRO A 98 7.53 -4.72 -15.00
C PRO A 98 6.73 -3.48 -15.39
N GLU A 99 5.40 -3.61 -15.45
CA GLU A 99 4.47 -2.53 -15.81
C GLU A 99 4.42 -1.45 -14.72
N ALA A 100 4.36 -1.86 -13.45
CA ALA A 100 4.35 -0.93 -12.32
C ALA A 100 5.68 -0.20 -12.16
N ALA A 101 6.80 -0.88 -12.33
CA ALA A 101 8.13 -0.26 -12.31
C ALA A 101 8.27 0.82 -13.39
N GLU A 102 7.77 0.54 -14.60
CA GLU A 102 7.78 1.52 -15.69
C GLU A 102 6.83 2.69 -15.43
N LEU A 103 5.64 2.43 -14.85
CA LEU A 103 4.71 3.48 -14.43
C LEU A 103 5.39 4.45 -13.46
N MET A 104 6.00 3.93 -12.39
CA MET A 104 6.64 4.75 -11.36
C MET A 104 7.80 5.55 -11.91
N ARG A 105 8.62 4.95 -12.77
CA ARG A 105 9.72 5.62 -13.43
C ARG A 105 9.24 6.78 -14.31
N ARG A 106 8.16 6.60 -15.08
CA ARG A 106 7.58 7.65 -15.94
C ARG A 106 6.92 8.76 -15.13
N ALA A 107 6.27 8.41 -14.02
CA ALA A 107 5.62 9.39 -13.17
C ALA A 107 6.63 10.29 -12.43
N GLY A 108 7.89 9.85 -12.31
CA GLY A 108 8.95 10.62 -11.67
C GLY A 108 8.77 10.75 -10.15
N TRP A 109 7.99 9.85 -9.54
CA TRP A 109 7.84 9.83 -8.08
C TRP A 109 9.15 9.45 -7.41
N THR A 110 9.42 10.04 -6.27
CA THR A 110 10.61 9.75 -5.44
C THR A 110 10.24 9.11 -4.12
N ASP A 111 9.03 9.38 -3.64
CA ASP A 111 8.50 8.88 -2.37
C ASP A 111 7.28 7.98 -2.62
N LEU A 112 7.29 6.80 -2.02
CA LEU A 112 6.18 5.84 -2.09
C LEU A 112 5.64 5.58 -0.68
N VAL A 113 4.38 5.96 -0.45
CA VAL A 113 3.72 5.85 0.85
C VAL A 113 2.82 4.63 0.82
N PHE A 114 3.12 3.62 1.63
CA PHE A 114 2.46 2.33 1.64
C PHE A 114 1.45 2.21 2.78
N CYS A 115 0.25 1.75 2.46
CA CYS A 115 -0.77 1.30 3.41
C CYS A 115 -1.45 0.02 2.90
N GLY A 116 -2.19 -0.68 3.75
CA GLY A 116 -2.97 -1.87 3.37
C GLY A 116 -2.50 -3.18 3.99
N ILE A 117 -2.60 -4.30 3.26
CA ILE A 117 -2.47 -5.69 3.76
C ILE A 117 -1.56 -6.53 2.85
N ALA A 118 -0.71 -7.43 3.39
CA ALA A 118 -0.39 -7.61 4.79
C ALA A 118 0.97 -6.97 5.08
N THR A 119 1.10 -6.41 6.27
CA THR A 119 2.28 -5.66 6.71
C THR A 119 3.58 -6.43 6.49
N GLU A 120 3.64 -7.68 6.93
CA GLU A 120 4.82 -8.55 6.90
C GLU A 120 5.13 -9.17 5.53
N SER A 121 4.22 -9.02 4.58
CA SER A 121 4.35 -9.65 3.26
C SER A 121 4.29 -8.62 2.13
N CYS A 122 3.12 -8.34 1.55
CA CYS A 122 3.02 -7.47 0.37
C CYS A 122 3.47 -6.03 0.64
N VAL A 123 3.14 -5.46 1.82
CA VAL A 123 3.58 -4.12 2.21
C VAL A 123 5.09 -4.10 2.41
N LEU A 124 5.62 -4.98 3.27
CA LEU A 124 7.05 -5.04 3.57
C LEU A 124 7.89 -5.32 2.33
N LYS A 125 7.47 -6.30 1.50
CA LYS A 125 8.20 -6.64 0.28
C LYS A 125 8.22 -5.48 -0.71
N SER A 126 7.07 -4.81 -0.91
CA SER A 126 6.99 -3.64 -1.80
C SER A 126 7.84 -2.47 -1.30
N ALA A 127 7.84 -2.21 0.01
CA ALA A 127 8.65 -1.15 0.61
C ALA A 127 10.16 -1.45 0.54
N ALA A 128 10.57 -2.71 0.75
CA ALA A 128 11.95 -3.13 0.61
C ALA A 128 12.45 -3.02 -0.84
N ASP A 129 11.63 -3.44 -1.81
CA ASP A 129 11.97 -3.29 -3.22
C ASP A 129 12.01 -1.80 -3.64
N ALA A 130 11.09 -0.97 -3.13
CA ALA A 130 11.13 0.47 -3.35
C ALA A 130 12.48 1.06 -2.90
N PHE A 131 12.94 0.68 -1.71
CA PHE A 131 14.24 1.09 -1.19
C PHE A 131 15.39 0.65 -2.11
N GLU A 132 15.38 -0.61 -2.58
CA GLU A 132 16.41 -1.14 -3.47
C GLU A 132 16.39 -0.50 -4.87
N HIS A 133 15.22 -0.03 -5.32
CA HIS A 133 15.05 0.73 -6.55
C HIS A 133 15.35 2.23 -6.41
N GLY A 134 15.75 2.70 -5.22
CA GLY A 134 16.16 4.09 -4.97
C GLY A 134 15.01 5.04 -4.67
N TYR A 135 13.81 4.54 -4.39
CA TYR A 135 12.71 5.34 -3.84
C TYR A 135 12.85 5.51 -2.33
N ALA A 136 12.22 6.54 -1.78
CA ALA A 136 12.01 6.69 -0.35
C ALA A 136 10.69 6.00 0.05
N PRO A 137 10.73 4.77 0.61
CA PRO A 137 9.52 4.08 1.04
C PRO A 137 9.07 4.59 2.41
N TRP A 138 7.76 4.79 2.59
CA TRP A 138 7.13 5.18 3.84
C TRP A 138 6.02 4.18 4.15
N ILE A 139 6.05 3.53 5.31
CA ILE A 139 4.97 2.63 5.76
C ILE A 139 4.11 3.37 6.78
N VAL A 140 2.81 3.47 6.50
CA VAL A 140 1.83 4.08 7.41
C VAL A 140 1.33 2.99 8.36
N THR A 141 1.92 2.95 9.55
CA THR A 141 1.83 1.80 10.46
C THR A 141 0.42 1.51 10.96
N ASP A 142 -0.37 2.56 11.23
CA ASP A 142 -1.75 2.48 11.70
C ASP A 142 -2.80 2.40 10.56
N ALA A 143 -2.33 2.45 9.30
CA ALA A 143 -3.10 2.12 8.09
C ALA A 143 -2.63 0.81 7.44
N CYS A 144 -1.85 0.00 8.15
CA CYS A 144 -1.44 -1.35 7.75
C CYS A 144 -1.91 -2.39 8.77
N ALA A 145 -2.20 -3.60 8.29
CA ALA A 145 -2.53 -4.73 9.14
C ALA A 145 -2.00 -6.05 8.55
N SER A 146 -1.93 -7.07 9.40
CA SER A 146 -1.78 -8.47 8.97
C SER A 146 -3.12 -9.19 9.07
N ASP A 147 -3.48 -9.95 8.07
CA ASP A 147 -4.62 -10.87 8.10
C ASP A 147 -4.36 -12.12 8.96
N ALA A 148 -3.09 -12.33 9.34
CA ALA A 148 -2.65 -13.37 10.27
C ALA A 148 -2.64 -12.93 11.75
N GLY A 149 -2.87 -11.64 12.02
CA GLY A 149 -3.02 -11.11 13.37
C GLY A 149 -1.98 -10.06 13.78
N PRO A 150 -2.19 -9.43 14.97
CA PRO A 150 -1.37 -8.29 15.41
C PRO A 150 0.10 -8.66 15.68
N GLU A 151 0.37 -9.85 16.21
CA GLU A 151 1.74 -10.29 16.46
C GLU A 151 2.57 -10.39 15.18
N VAL A 152 1.93 -10.83 14.08
CA VAL A 152 2.57 -10.95 12.77
C VAL A 152 2.76 -9.56 12.14
N HIS A 153 1.79 -8.66 12.30
CA HIS A 153 1.92 -7.25 11.95
C HIS A 153 3.13 -6.61 12.65
N ASP A 154 3.24 -6.75 13.98
CA ASP A 154 4.34 -6.20 14.77
C ASP A 154 5.69 -6.75 14.33
N ALA A 155 5.77 -8.05 14.04
CA ALA A 155 6.96 -8.68 13.49
C ALA A 155 7.35 -8.08 12.13
N GLY A 156 6.38 -7.83 11.26
CA GLY A 156 6.57 -7.14 9.99
C GLY A 156 7.16 -5.74 10.16
N LEU A 157 6.61 -4.94 11.07
CA LEU A 157 7.12 -3.59 11.38
C LEU A 157 8.54 -3.64 11.99
N LEU A 158 8.82 -4.63 12.84
CA LEU A 158 10.15 -4.83 13.40
C LEU A 158 11.20 -5.09 12.31
N VAL A 159 10.87 -5.92 11.32
CA VAL A 159 11.72 -6.20 10.17
C VAL A 159 11.85 -4.97 9.26
N ALA A 160 10.74 -4.26 8.99
CA ALA A 160 10.74 -3.04 8.18
C ALA A 160 11.74 -2.00 8.70
N ARG A 161 11.80 -1.77 10.01
CA ARG A 161 12.78 -0.86 10.65
C ARG A 161 14.23 -1.20 10.30
N ARG A 162 14.53 -2.48 10.10
CA ARG A 162 15.88 -2.97 9.75
C ARG A 162 16.17 -2.82 8.26
N LEU A 163 15.15 -2.98 7.39
CA LEU A 163 15.33 -2.98 5.93
C LEU A 163 15.32 -1.57 5.35
N ILE A 164 14.39 -0.72 5.80
CA ILE A 164 14.17 0.60 5.19
C ILE A 164 14.45 1.77 6.14
N GLY A 165 14.74 1.49 7.41
CA GLY A 165 15.04 2.50 8.42
C GLY A 165 13.86 2.88 9.32
N THR A 166 14.14 3.16 10.59
CA THR A 166 13.11 3.49 11.60
C THR A 166 12.32 4.75 11.25
N GLY A 167 12.98 5.75 10.65
CA GLY A 167 12.34 7.02 10.27
C GLY A 167 11.35 6.91 9.10
N GLN A 168 11.30 5.76 8.42
CA GLN A 168 10.38 5.48 7.30
C GLN A 168 9.05 4.85 7.77
N LEU A 169 8.91 4.57 9.06
CA LEU A 169 7.66 4.10 9.66
C LEU A 169 6.97 5.30 10.31
N VAL A 170 5.83 5.66 9.79
CA VAL A 170 5.04 6.84 10.18
C VAL A 170 3.61 6.43 10.49
N ASP A 171 2.82 7.33 11.05
CA ASP A 171 1.39 7.17 11.25
C ASP A 171 0.58 8.06 10.28
N VAL A 172 -0.73 7.89 10.25
CA VAL A 172 -1.64 8.69 9.43
C VAL A 172 -1.52 10.17 9.79
N GLU A 173 -1.38 10.52 11.07
CA GLU A 173 -1.28 11.92 11.52
C GLU A 173 -0.05 12.60 10.91
N HIS A 174 1.10 11.93 10.92
CA HIS A 174 2.32 12.44 10.29
C HIS A 174 2.10 12.73 8.79
N VAL A 175 1.51 11.77 8.06
CA VAL A 175 1.25 11.92 6.62
C VAL A 175 0.30 13.08 6.35
N MET A 176 -0.78 13.19 7.13
CA MET A 176 -1.76 14.27 7.00
C MET A 176 -1.13 15.63 7.30
N GLY A 177 -0.29 15.74 8.31
CA GLY A 177 0.43 16.98 8.62
C GLY A 177 1.31 17.46 7.46
N GLN A 178 1.87 16.56 6.67
CA GLN A 178 2.63 16.91 5.45
C GLN A 178 1.73 17.40 4.31
N LEU A 179 0.50 16.88 4.20
CA LEU A 179 -0.49 17.36 3.22
C LEU A 179 -0.98 18.77 3.56
N ASP A 180 -1.34 19.01 4.82
CA ASP A 180 -1.96 20.27 5.28
C ASP A 180 -0.98 21.44 5.24
N THR A 181 0.29 21.24 5.55
CA THR A 181 1.32 22.31 5.56
C THR A 181 1.56 22.93 4.18
N ARG A 182 1.27 22.24 3.08
CA ARG A 182 1.43 22.78 1.71
C ARG A 182 0.17 23.44 1.15
N VAL A 183 -0.99 23.08 1.65
CA VAL A 183 -2.24 23.82 1.30
C VAL A 183 -2.19 25.24 1.86
N ALA A 184 -1.44 25.47 2.94
CA ALA A 184 -1.31 26.77 3.61
C ALA A 184 -0.18 27.67 3.04
N ALA A 185 0.67 27.20 2.12
CA ALA A 185 1.72 28.03 1.54
C ALA A 185 1.13 28.97 0.46
N PRO A 186 1.19 30.31 0.61
CA PRO A 186 0.71 31.23 -0.40
C PRO A 186 1.54 31.07 -1.69
N VAL A 187 0.85 31.04 -2.83
CA VAL A 187 1.49 31.21 -4.14
C VAL A 187 2.13 32.60 -4.11
N LEU A 188 3.44 32.66 -3.99
CA LEU A 188 4.19 33.90 -4.21
C LEU A 188 4.14 34.16 -5.72
N GLU A 189 3.39 35.19 -6.09
CA GLU A 189 3.39 35.77 -7.44
C GLU A 189 4.77 36.32 -7.83
#